data_f99ff2a8ee367a991e4ff3e16d7a386a
#
_entry.id   f99ff2a8ee367a991e4ff3e16d7a386a
#
_cell.length_a   1.000
_cell.length_b   1.000
_cell.length_c   1.000
_cell.angle_alpha   90.00
_cell.angle_beta   90.00
_cell.angle_gamma   90.00
#
_symmetry.space_group_name_H-M   'P 1'
#
loop_
_entity.id
_entity.type
_entity.pdbx_description
1 polymer ?
#
loop_
_entity_poly.entity_id
_entity_poly.type
_entity_poly.pdbx_seq_one_letter_code
_entity_poly.pdbx_strand_id
1 'polypeptide(L)'
;MQEQSGGQQLFGQISDDTALLSLLQGSESDHGNALTDFISWCDDNFLDLNVSKTKELIIDFRRNRNTAKECIIHKESMEIVTSYKYLGTIFDDHLKFDINTEAIVKRGQQRIHLLRKLNSFSVSPVILCSFYQSFIESLLSFSFICWFHSLTVKDRNSLNSIVNICSKITGVKQRDLNYFCNRQIIKKAAGILASSGHVLKSEFSVLPSGRRYALPACRTNRHSKSFIPSAIRLLNAP
;
A
#
# COMPACT_ATOMS: atom_id res chain seq x y z
N MET A 1 6.22 -20.55 1.51
CA MET A 1 7.01 -19.42 2.03
C MET A 1 8.30 -20.02 2.56
N GLN A 2 9.36 -20.04 1.74
CA GLN A 2 10.68 -20.56 2.12
C GLN A 2 11.59 -19.37 2.40
N GLU A 3 12.05 -19.26 3.64
CA GLU A 3 13.12 -18.34 4.01
C GLU A 3 14.46 -18.95 3.59
N GLN A 4 15.20 -18.25 2.73
CA GLN A 4 16.64 -18.47 2.58
C GLN A 4 17.37 -17.25 3.14
N SER A 5 18.31 -17.51 4.03
CA SER A 5 19.14 -16.56 4.74
C SER A 5 20.13 -15.88 3.80
N GLY A 6 20.16 -14.52 3.80
CA GLY A 6 21.22 -13.77 3.14
C GLY A 6 20.84 -12.38 2.63
N GLY A 7 19.64 -11.99 2.59
CA GLY A 7 19.02 -10.72 2.28
C GLY A 7 17.54 -10.89 2.45
N GLN A 8 16.86 -9.96 3.10
CA GLN A 8 15.41 -10.08 3.23
C GLN A 8 14.76 -9.98 1.85
N GLN A 9 14.41 -11.14 1.29
CA GLN A 9 13.67 -11.27 0.05
C GLN A 9 12.22 -11.60 0.41
N LEU A 10 11.29 -10.85 -0.14
CA LEU A 10 9.85 -11.10 0.00
C LEU A 10 9.28 -11.41 -1.37
N PHE A 11 8.60 -12.53 -1.46
CA PHE A 11 7.91 -12.98 -2.64
C PHE A 11 6.40 -12.88 -2.40
N GLY A 12 5.70 -12.19 -3.27
CA GLY A 12 4.24 -12.07 -3.21
C GLY A 12 3.62 -12.44 -4.55
N GLN A 13 2.73 -13.43 -4.55
CA GLN A 13 1.95 -13.83 -5.72
C GLN A 13 0.47 -13.72 -5.42
N ILE A 14 -0.28 -13.06 -6.31
CA ILE A 14 -1.74 -12.99 -6.28
C ILE A 14 -2.24 -13.28 -7.69
N SER A 15 -2.81 -14.45 -7.91
CA SER A 15 -3.18 -14.94 -9.24
C SER A 15 -1.98 -14.91 -10.19
N ASP A 16 -2.10 -14.24 -11.33
CA ASP A 16 -1.05 -14.12 -12.35
C ASP A 16 -0.05 -12.98 -12.05
N ASP A 17 -0.39 -12.09 -11.11
CA ASP A 17 0.47 -10.97 -10.72
C ASP A 17 1.47 -11.41 -9.66
N THR A 18 2.77 -11.35 -9.98
CA THR A 18 3.87 -11.67 -9.06
C THR A 18 4.71 -10.44 -8.79
N ALA A 19 5.12 -10.25 -7.54
CA ALA A 19 6.07 -9.22 -7.16
C ALA A 19 7.25 -9.83 -6.40
N LEU A 20 8.46 -9.56 -6.89
CA LEU A 20 9.72 -9.88 -6.23
C LEU A 20 10.25 -8.61 -5.55
N LEU A 21 10.39 -8.64 -4.22
CA LEU A 21 10.97 -7.55 -3.46
C LEU A 21 12.32 -7.96 -2.90
N SER A 22 13.34 -7.15 -3.17
CA SER A 22 14.69 -7.34 -2.62
C SER A 22 15.13 -6.09 -1.87
N LEU A 23 15.70 -6.28 -0.68
CA LEU A 23 16.34 -5.20 0.07
C LEU A 23 17.83 -5.17 -0.29
N LEU A 24 18.25 -4.13 -1.00
CA LEU A 24 19.64 -3.97 -1.43
C LEU A 24 20.49 -3.36 -0.29
N GLN A 25 21.37 -4.16 0.31
CA GLN A 25 22.32 -3.72 1.33
C GLN A 25 23.75 -3.68 0.76
N GLY A 26 23.99 -2.77 -0.20
CA GLY A 26 25.34 -2.50 -0.69
C GLY A 26 25.87 -3.34 -1.85
N SER A 27 25.30 -4.50 -2.18
CA SER A 27 25.65 -5.25 -3.40
C SER A 27 24.42 -5.47 -4.28
N GLU A 28 24.52 -5.11 -5.56
CA GLU A 28 23.49 -5.37 -6.57
C GLU A 28 23.36 -6.88 -6.89
N SER A 29 24.33 -7.69 -6.49
CA SER A 29 24.39 -9.13 -6.77
C SER A 29 23.22 -9.91 -6.20
N ASP A 30 22.70 -9.52 -5.04
CA ASP A 30 21.65 -10.28 -4.34
C ASP A 30 20.31 -10.21 -5.08
N HIS A 31 19.99 -9.06 -5.71
CA HIS A 31 18.77 -8.94 -6.52
C HIS A 31 18.87 -9.77 -7.82
N GLY A 32 20.02 -9.71 -8.49
CA GLY A 32 20.26 -10.49 -9.70
C GLY A 32 20.17 -12.00 -9.46
N ASN A 33 20.70 -12.49 -8.34
CA ASN A 33 20.59 -13.89 -7.95
C ASN A 33 19.11 -14.28 -7.69
N ALA A 34 18.37 -13.49 -6.91
CA ALA A 34 16.96 -13.74 -6.66
C ALA A 34 16.09 -13.74 -7.92
N LEU A 35 16.40 -12.86 -8.86
CA LEU A 35 15.72 -12.84 -10.15
C LEU A 35 16.05 -14.10 -10.98
N THR A 36 17.30 -14.53 -10.98
CA THR A 36 17.74 -15.77 -11.66
C THR A 36 17.05 -16.99 -11.08
N ASP A 37 17.02 -17.11 -9.74
CA ASP A 37 16.34 -18.19 -9.06
C ASP A 37 14.84 -18.22 -9.36
N PHE A 38 14.21 -17.02 -9.44
CA PHE A 38 12.80 -16.90 -9.78
C PHE A 38 12.53 -17.31 -11.24
N ILE A 39 13.38 -16.89 -12.18
CA ILE A 39 13.26 -17.29 -13.59
C ILE A 39 13.37 -18.81 -13.71
N SER A 40 14.42 -19.42 -13.09
CA SER A 40 14.58 -20.87 -13.08
C SER A 40 13.37 -21.59 -12.50
N TRP A 41 12.81 -21.08 -11.41
CA TRP A 41 11.58 -21.63 -10.83
C TRP A 41 10.38 -21.53 -11.79
N CYS A 42 10.23 -20.42 -12.51
CA CYS A 42 9.18 -20.30 -13.51
C CYS A 42 9.35 -21.30 -14.65
N ASP A 43 10.56 -21.46 -15.17
CA ASP A 43 10.87 -22.40 -16.24
C ASP A 43 10.59 -23.85 -15.80
N ASP A 44 11.00 -24.23 -14.58
CA ASP A 44 10.76 -25.56 -13.99
C ASP A 44 9.26 -25.84 -13.78
N ASN A 45 8.43 -24.80 -13.61
CA ASN A 45 6.99 -24.92 -13.42
C ASN A 45 6.19 -24.60 -14.68
N PHE A 46 6.81 -24.49 -15.83
CA PHE A 46 6.18 -24.20 -17.12
C PHE A 46 5.38 -22.90 -17.14
N LEU A 47 5.91 -21.85 -16.46
CA LEU A 47 5.31 -20.51 -16.40
C LEU A 47 6.08 -19.57 -17.31
N ASP A 48 5.43 -19.08 -18.34
CA ASP A 48 6.01 -18.10 -19.26
C ASP A 48 5.98 -16.69 -18.66
N LEU A 49 7.16 -16.11 -18.44
CA LEU A 49 7.29 -14.74 -17.98
C LEU A 49 7.06 -13.74 -19.11
N ASN A 50 6.08 -12.88 -18.96
CA ASN A 50 5.84 -11.82 -19.93
C ASN A 50 6.80 -10.63 -19.68
N VAL A 51 7.98 -10.64 -20.31
CA VAL A 51 9.03 -9.64 -20.13
C VAL A 51 8.53 -8.23 -20.48
N SER A 52 7.71 -8.07 -21.52
CA SER A 52 7.19 -6.77 -21.94
C SER A 52 6.28 -6.10 -20.88
N LYS A 53 5.60 -6.91 -20.07
CA LYS A 53 4.76 -6.44 -18.94
C LYS A 53 5.50 -6.38 -17.62
N THR A 54 6.63 -7.07 -17.50
CA THR A 54 7.47 -7.05 -16.30
C THR A 54 8.24 -5.73 -16.23
N LYS A 55 8.17 -5.07 -15.07
CA LYS A 55 8.80 -3.77 -14.85
C LYS A 55 9.61 -3.80 -13.56
N GLU A 56 10.67 -3.02 -13.54
CA GLU A 56 11.48 -2.80 -12.33
C GLU A 56 11.17 -1.41 -11.75
N LEU A 57 10.84 -1.35 -10.46
CA LEU A 57 10.65 -0.12 -9.72
C LEU A 57 11.69 -0.04 -8.60
N ILE A 58 12.64 0.88 -8.74
CA ILE A 58 13.72 1.07 -7.77
C ILE A 58 13.35 2.15 -6.80
N ILE A 59 13.22 1.76 -5.52
CA ILE A 59 12.90 2.68 -4.43
C ILE A 59 14.19 3.04 -3.68
N ASP A 60 14.72 4.22 -3.94
CA ASP A 60 15.97 4.70 -3.32
C ASP A 60 15.75 6.05 -2.64
N PHE A 61 15.97 6.08 -1.33
CA PHE A 61 15.84 7.28 -0.49
C PHE A 61 17.17 8.01 -0.25
N ARG A 62 18.27 7.50 -0.80
CA ARG A 62 19.60 8.11 -0.69
C ARG A 62 19.65 9.43 -1.45
N ARG A 63 20.49 10.35 -0.97
CA ARG A 63 20.68 11.66 -1.61
C ARG A 63 21.40 11.54 -2.95
N ASN A 64 22.41 10.66 -3.02
CA ASN A 64 23.14 10.34 -4.24
C ASN A 64 22.69 8.95 -4.70
N ARG A 65 21.97 8.91 -5.79
CA ARG A 65 21.51 7.66 -6.41
C ARG A 65 22.56 7.17 -7.38
N ASN A 66 22.95 5.92 -7.27
CA ASN A 66 23.74 5.27 -8.30
C ASN A 66 22.79 4.85 -9.43
N THR A 67 23.28 4.90 -10.66
CA THR A 67 22.57 4.33 -11.80
C THR A 67 22.45 2.83 -11.57
N ALA A 68 21.23 2.34 -11.45
CA ALA A 68 21.00 0.91 -11.31
C ALA A 68 21.37 0.20 -12.61
N LYS A 69 21.92 -1.01 -12.50
CA LYS A 69 22.10 -1.90 -13.63
C LYS A 69 20.76 -2.40 -14.11
N GLU A 70 20.60 -2.45 -15.43
CA GLU A 70 19.43 -3.07 -16.03
C GLU A 70 19.38 -4.56 -15.71
N CYS A 71 18.24 -5.03 -15.25
CA CYS A 71 17.97 -6.44 -15.07
C CYS A 71 17.56 -7.07 -16.41
N ILE A 72 18.07 -8.27 -16.69
CA ILE A 72 17.84 -8.98 -17.95
C ILE A 72 17.07 -10.27 -17.67
N ILE A 73 15.96 -10.48 -18.38
CA ILE A 73 15.17 -11.72 -18.36
C ILE A 73 15.19 -12.29 -19.78
N HIS A 74 15.58 -13.55 -19.96
CA HIS A 74 15.62 -14.23 -21.26
C HIS A 74 16.31 -13.43 -22.39
N LYS A 75 17.40 -12.71 -22.05
CA LYS A 75 18.16 -11.82 -22.96
C LYS A 75 17.45 -10.50 -23.33
N GLU A 76 16.31 -10.21 -22.75
CA GLU A 76 15.61 -8.94 -22.91
C GLU A 76 15.81 -8.07 -21.67
N SER A 77 16.07 -6.78 -21.87
CA SER A 77 16.20 -5.81 -20.77
C SER A 77 14.84 -5.44 -20.22
N MET A 78 14.69 -5.47 -18.88
CA MET A 78 13.50 -4.97 -18.21
C MET A 78 13.47 -3.44 -18.21
N GLU A 79 12.29 -2.89 -18.45
CA GLU A 79 12.07 -1.46 -18.33
C GLU A 79 12.08 -1.01 -16.88
N ILE A 80 12.98 -0.08 -16.52
CA ILE A 80 12.98 0.60 -15.23
C ILE A 80 11.95 1.74 -15.28
N VAL A 81 10.98 1.71 -14.37
CA VAL A 81 9.92 2.71 -14.31
C VAL A 81 9.99 3.54 -13.03
N THR A 82 9.54 4.79 -13.10
CA THR A 82 9.45 5.69 -11.93
C THR A 82 8.16 5.51 -11.15
N SER A 83 7.16 4.87 -11.76
CA SER A 83 5.92 4.50 -11.08
C SER A 83 5.31 3.26 -11.71
N TYR A 84 4.64 2.44 -10.89
CA TYR A 84 3.98 1.22 -11.33
C TYR A 84 2.66 1.00 -10.61
N LYS A 85 1.65 0.57 -11.35
CA LYS A 85 0.35 0.22 -10.76
C LYS A 85 0.33 -1.27 -10.42
N TYR A 86 0.44 -1.59 -9.13
CA TYR A 86 0.37 -2.95 -8.63
C TYR A 86 -0.90 -3.16 -7.81
N LEU A 87 -1.69 -4.17 -8.15
CA LEU A 87 -2.96 -4.53 -7.49
C LEU A 87 -3.88 -3.32 -7.20
N GLY A 88 -3.97 -2.40 -8.15
CA GLY A 88 -4.86 -1.23 -8.05
C GLY A 88 -4.28 0.00 -7.35
N THR A 89 -3.13 -0.10 -6.70
CA THR A 89 -2.40 1.02 -6.08
C THR A 89 -1.22 1.44 -6.96
N ILE A 90 -1.00 2.74 -7.15
CA ILE A 90 0.15 3.26 -7.89
C ILE A 90 1.27 3.55 -6.90
N PHE A 91 2.37 2.84 -7.06
CA PHE A 91 3.62 3.06 -6.32
C PHE A 91 4.53 3.94 -7.16
N ASP A 92 5.20 4.90 -6.54
CA ASP A 92 6.25 5.71 -7.13
C ASP A 92 7.60 5.42 -6.47
N ASP A 93 8.70 5.73 -7.15
CA ASP A 93 10.08 5.48 -6.73
C ASP A 93 10.49 6.21 -5.43
N HIS A 94 9.61 7.09 -4.93
CA HIS A 94 9.78 7.79 -3.66
C HIS A 94 8.76 7.42 -2.60
N LEU A 95 7.77 6.56 -2.93
CA LEU A 95 6.62 6.23 -2.09
C LEU A 95 5.90 7.48 -1.52
N LYS A 96 5.71 8.50 -2.35
CA LYS A 96 4.96 9.72 -2.01
C LYS A 96 3.47 9.54 -2.16
N PHE A 97 3.07 8.67 -3.11
CA PHE A 97 1.68 8.36 -3.43
C PHE A 97 0.84 9.55 -3.91
N ASP A 98 1.45 10.63 -4.38
CA ASP A 98 0.77 11.78 -4.98
C ASP A 98 0.03 11.37 -6.26
N ILE A 99 0.70 10.64 -7.18
CA ILE A 99 0.09 10.10 -8.41
C ILE A 99 -1.10 9.19 -8.08
N ASN A 100 -0.95 8.31 -7.07
CA ASN A 100 -2.04 7.46 -6.62
C ASN A 100 -3.23 8.26 -6.10
N THR A 101 -2.95 9.29 -5.30
CA THR A 101 -3.98 10.16 -4.73
C THR A 101 -4.70 10.95 -5.79
N GLU A 102 -4.00 11.53 -6.77
CA GLU A 102 -4.61 12.23 -7.91
C GLU A 102 -5.54 11.30 -8.70
N ALA A 103 -5.10 10.08 -8.98
CA ALA A 103 -5.92 9.08 -9.66
C ALA A 103 -7.18 8.69 -8.87
N ILE A 104 -7.08 8.59 -7.54
CA ILE A 104 -8.22 8.31 -6.66
C ILE A 104 -9.17 9.50 -6.61
N VAL A 105 -8.66 10.73 -6.47
CA VAL A 105 -9.46 11.95 -6.47
C VAL A 105 -10.25 12.09 -7.77
N LYS A 106 -9.59 11.90 -8.92
CA LYS A 106 -10.25 11.95 -10.24
C LYS A 106 -11.40 10.93 -10.34
N ARG A 107 -11.16 9.68 -9.95
CA ARG A 107 -12.21 8.65 -9.93
C ARG A 107 -13.31 8.96 -8.90
N GLY A 108 -12.96 9.50 -7.75
CA GLY A 108 -13.92 9.95 -6.73
C GLY A 108 -14.85 11.03 -7.26
N GLN A 109 -14.33 12.03 -7.97
CA GLN A 109 -15.14 13.09 -8.62
C GLN A 109 -16.12 12.53 -9.66
N GLN A 110 -15.67 11.55 -10.46
CA GLN A 110 -16.57 10.87 -11.41
C GLN A 110 -17.73 10.15 -10.68
N ARG A 111 -17.43 9.49 -9.56
CA ARG A 111 -18.44 8.79 -8.76
C ARG A 111 -19.38 9.75 -8.01
N ILE A 112 -18.91 10.95 -7.63
CA ILE A 112 -19.77 12.02 -7.09
C ILE A 112 -20.82 12.42 -8.13
N HIS A 113 -20.45 12.50 -9.41
CA HIS A 113 -21.44 12.80 -10.47
C HIS A 113 -22.58 11.78 -10.47
N LEU A 114 -22.27 10.48 -10.36
CA LEU A 114 -23.27 9.42 -10.28
C LEU A 114 -24.11 9.53 -8.99
N LEU A 115 -23.51 9.86 -7.86
CA LEU A 115 -24.23 10.07 -6.60
C LEU A 115 -25.20 11.27 -6.71
N ARG A 116 -24.79 12.38 -7.35
CA ARG A 116 -25.69 13.52 -7.63
C ARG A 116 -26.87 13.12 -8.52
N LYS A 117 -26.60 12.31 -9.55
CA LYS A 117 -27.64 11.81 -10.44
C LYS A 117 -28.64 10.92 -9.70
N LEU A 118 -28.18 10.04 -8.80
CA LEU A 118 -29.06 9.26 -7.94
C LEU A 118 -29.91 10.16 -7.02
N ASN A 119 -29.31 11.18 -6.42
CA ASN A 119 -30.03 12.12 -5.56
C ASN A 119 -31.10 12.90 -6.32
N SER A 120 -30.90 13.24 -7.62
CA SER A 120 -31.90 13.95 -8.43
C SER A 120 -33.16 13.10 -8.71
N PHE A 121 -33.12 11.80 -8.54
CA PHE A 121 -34.28 10.91 -8.61
C PHE A 121 -35.02 10.77 -7.26
N SER A 122 -34.73 11.65 -6.29
CA SER A 122 -35.35 11.61 -4.95
C SER A 122 -35.21 10.27 -4.22
N VAL A 123 -34.11 9.60 -4.44
CA VAL A 123 -33.79 8.32 -3.78
C VAL A 123 -33.58 8.57 -2.29
N SER A 124 -34.00 7.62 -1.45
CA SER A 124 -33.87 7.77 -0.01
C SER A 124 -32.42 7.94 0.47
N PRO A 125 -32.15 8.71 1.55
CA PRO A 125 -30.82 8.88 2.11
C PRO A 125 -30.11 7.56 2.44
N VAL A 126 -30.83 6.53 2.81
CA VAL A 126 -30.29 5.19 3.09
C VAL A 126 -29.63 4.60 1.86
N ILE A 127 -30.30 4.68 0.70
CA ILE A 127 -29.75 4.17 -0.57
C ILE A 127 -28.55 5.02 -1.02
N LEU A 128 -28.62 6.36 -0.88
CA LEU A 128 -27.50 7.26 -1.17
C LEU A 128 -26.28 6.95 -0.30
N CYS A 129 -26.48 6.69 0.99
CA CYS A 129 -25.39 6.27 1.89
C CYS A 129 -24.82 4.90 1.49
N SER A 130 -25.65 3.94 1.12
CA SER A 130 -25.20 2.63 0.65
C SER A 130 -24.38 2.75 -0.63
N PHE A 131 -24.81 3.59 -1.57
CA PHE A 131 -24.03 3.90 -2.77
C PHE A 131 -22.67 4.53 -2.43
N TYR A 132 -22.67 5.54 -1.54
CA TYR A 132 -21.44 6.17 -1.09
C TYR A 132 -20.47 5.14 -0.50
N GLN A 133 -20.93 4.31 0.43
CA GLN A 133 -20.10 3.32 1.12
C GLN A 133 -19.52 2.29 0.13
N SER A 134 -20.36 1.76 -0.77
CA SER A 134 -19.95 0.71 -1.70
C SER A 134 -19.03 1.22 -2.82
N PHE A 135 -19.28 2.40 -3.35
CA PHE A 135 -18.57 2.89 -4.53
C PHE A 135 -17.53 3.97 -4.23
N ILE A 136 -17.80 4.91 -3.33
CA ILE A 136 -16.90 6.04 -3.09
C ILE A 136 -15.98 5.75 -1.92
N GLU A 137 -16.51 5.39 -0.78
CA GLU A 137 -15.72 5.07 0.42
C GLU A 137 -14.77 3.89 0.18
N SER A 138 -15.24 2.84 -0.48
CA SER A 138 -14.42 1.68 -0.85
C SER A 138 -13.24 2.06 -1.75
N LEU A 139 -13.44 2.99 -2.70
CA LEU A 139 -12.37 3.53 -3.54
C LEU A 139 -11.36 4.34 -2.73
N LEU A 140 -11.85 5.24 -1.87
CA LEU A 140 -11.00 6.12 -1.07
C LEU A 140 -10.17 5.33 -0.04
N SER A 141 -10.75 4.28 0.54
CA SER A 141 -10.13 3.48 1.60
C SER A 141 -9.34 2.27 1.09
N PHE A 142 -9.26 2.07 -0.21
CA PHE A 142 -8.51 0.96 -0.79
C PHE A 142 -7.03 1.07 -0.45
N SER A 143 -6.47 0.02 0.13
CA SER A 143 -5.06 -0.05 0.55
C SER A 143 -4.57 1.10 1.44
N PHE A 144 -5.44 1.76 2.20
CA PHE A 144 -5.12 2.90 3.08
C PHE A 144 -3.91 2.67 3.98
N ILE A 145 -3.76 1.46 4.50
CA ILE A 145 -2.66 1.08 5.39
C ILE A 145 -1.30 1.34 4.72
N CYS A 146 -1.22 1.21 3.40
CA CYS A 146 0.03 1.33 2.65
C CYS A 146 0.45 2.78 2.42
N TRP A 147 -0.49 3.70 2.20
CA TRP A 147 -0.16 5.00 1.64
C TRP A 147 -0.75 6.22 2.37
N PHE A 148 -1.86 6.09 3.09
CA PHE A 148 -2.59 7.25 3.64
C PHE A 148 -1.76 8.11 4.61
N HIS A 149 -0.94 7.50 5.46
CA HIS A 149 -0.11 8.24 6.42
C HIS A 149 1.07 8.98 5.77
N SER A 150 1.47 8.59 4.56
CA SER A 150 2.53 9.25 3.80
C SER A 150 2.08 10.53 3.11
N LEU A 151 0.77 10.74 2.99
CA LEU A 151 0.18 11.87 2.27
C LEU A 151 0.53 13.22 2.86
N THR A 152 0.67 14.20 1.96
CA THR A 152 0.75 15.61 2.32
C THR A 152 -0.59 16.12 2.87
N VAL A 153 -0.57 17.27 3.53
CA VAL A 153 -1.80 17.95 4.00
C VAL A 153 -2.71 18.28 2.80
N LYS A 154 -2.13 18.72 1.68
CA LYS A 154 -2.86 19.03 0.44
C LYS A 154 -3.64 17.81 -0.05
N ASP A 155 -2.98 16.65 -0.15
CA ASP A 155 -3.59 15.43 -0.66
C ASP A 155 -4.71 14.92 0.24
N ARG A 156 -4.49 14.95 1.56
CA ARG A 156 -5.55 14.63 2.54
C ARG A 156 -6.76 15.56 2.42
N ASN A 157 -6.53 16.85 2.24
CA ASN A 157 -7.61 17.82 2.04
C ASN A 157 -8.38 17.55 0.75
N SER A 158 -7.70 17.16 -0.33
CA SER A 158 -8.34 16.77 -1.59
C SER A 158 -9.25 15.56 -1.43
N LEU A 159 -8.81 14.53 -0.70
CA LEU A 159 -9.63 13.35 -0.38
C LEU A 159 -10.80 13.71 0.55
N ASN A 160 -10.56 14.51 1.60
CA ASN A 160 -11.60 14.93 2.53
C ASN A 160 -12.66 15.82 1.85
N SER A 161 -12.30 16.58 0.82
CA SER A 161 -13.26 17.36 0.04
C SER A 161 -14.31 16.46 -0.62
N ILE A 162 -13.92 15.27 -1.12
CA ILE A 162 -14.84 14.27 -1.67
C ILE A 162 -15.83 13.80 -0.60
N VAL A 163 -15.33 13.43 0.58
CA VAL A 163 -16.16 13.00 1.71
C VAL A 163 -17.16 14.08 2.13
N ASN A 164 -16.70 15.34 2.21
CA ASN A 164 -17.54 16.48 2.56
C ASN A 164 -18.64 16.76 1.52
N ILE A 165 -18.31 16.65 0.22
CA ILE A 165 -19.30 16.78 -0.85
C ILE A 165 -20.34 15.67 -0.75
N CYS A 166 -19.90 14.41 -0.55
CA CYS A 166 -20.81 13.29 -0.39
C CYS A 166 -21.71 13.43 0.84
N SER A 167 -21.18 13.93 1.97
CA SER A 167 -21.98 14.23 3.15
C SER A 167 -23.11 15.22 2.86
N LYS A 168 -22.82 16.27 2.07
CA LYS A 168 -23.85 17.26 1.66
C LYS A 168 -24.90 16.65 0.74
N ILE A 169 -24.51 15.77 -0.19
CA ILE A 169 -25.44 15.13 -1.12
C ILE A 169 -26.34 14.12 -0.42
N THR A 170 -25.79 13.31 0.47
CA THR A 170 -26.54 12.27 1.19
C THR A 170 -27.38 12.81 2.35
N GLY A 171 -27.11 14.06 2.78
CA GLY A 171 -27.71 14.64 3.98
C GLY A 171 -27.21 14.01 5.30
N VAL A 172 -26.25 13.09 5.23
CA VAL A 172 -25.71 12.39 6.38
C VAL A 172 -24.20 12.63 6.47
N LYS A 173 -23.74 13.03 7.67
CA LYS A 173 -22.30 13.23 7.91
C LYS A 173 -21.55 11.92 7.74
N GLN A 174 -20.67 11.86 6.76
CA GLN A 174 -19.81 10.70 6.52
C GLN A 174 -18.62 10.70 7.48
N ARG A 175 -18.06 9.53 7.70
CA ARG A 175 -16.94 9.34 8.63
C ARG A 175 -15.65 9.94 8.09
N ASP A 176 -14.81 10.44 9.00
CA ASP A 176 -13.48 10.95 8.68
C ASP A 176 -12.55 9.84 8.16
N LEU A 177 -11.71 10.18 7.18
CA LEU A 177 -10.78 9.23 6.57
C LEU A 177 -9.70 8.74 7.55
N ASN A 178 -9.28 9.58 8.52
CA ASN A 178 -8.35 9.14 9.56
C ASN A 178 -8.98 8.06 10.45
N TYR A 179 -10.28 8.19 10.77
CA TYR A 179 -11.00 7.16 11.51
C TYR A 179 -10.98 5.81 10.76
N PHE A 180 -11.22 5.83 9.44
CA PHE A 180 -11.16 4.61 8.62
C PHE A 180 -9.77 4.01 8.60
N CYS A 181 -8.74 4.83 8.38
CA CYS A 181 -7.37 4.38 8.34
C CYS A 181 -6.97 3.73 9.68
N ASN A 182 -7.23 4.40 10.78
CA ASN A 182 -6.93 3.89 12.12
C ASN A 182 -7.65 2.57 12.40
N ARG A 183 -8.92 2.47 12.03
CA ARG A 183 -9.69 1.22 12.18
C ARG A 183 -9.11 0.07 11.35
N GLN A 184 -8.70 0.33 10.12
CA GLN A 184 -8.06 -0.68 9.27
C GLN A 184 -6.71 -1.13 9.84
N ILE A 185 -5.91 -0.18 10.34
CA ILE A 185 -4.62 -0.49 10.98
C ILE A 185 -4.84 -1.38 12.22
N ILE A 186 -5.77 -1.02 13.10
CA ILE A 186 -6.08 -1.82 14.29
C ILE A 186 -6.55 -3.23 13.88
N LYS A 187 -7.47 -3.34 12.91
CA LYS A 187 -7.96 -4.62 12.42
C LYS A 187 -6.83 -5.50 11.84
N LYS A 188 -5.94 -4.90 11.04
CA LYS A 188 -4.78 -5.62 10.47
C LYS A 188 -3.81 -6.05 11.56
N ALA A 189 -3.49 -5.16 12.51
CA ALA A 189 -2.61 -5.48 13.64
C ALA A 189 -3.19 -6.59 14.51
N ALA A 190 -4.48 -6.56 14.82
CA ALA A 190 -5.15 -7.64 15.55
C ALA A 190 -5.05 -8.98 14.81
N GLY A 191 -5.24 -8.99 13.49
CA GLY A 191 -5.06 -10.19 12.67
C GLY A 191 -3.63 -10.74 12.69
N ILE A 192 -2.62 -9.85 12.65
CA ILE A 192 -1.21 -10.24 12.77
C ILE A 192 -0.92 -10.87 14.14
N LEU A 193 -1.40 -10.25 15.20
CA LEU A 193 -1.18 -10.71 16.57
C LEU A 193 -1.88 -12.05 16.85
N ALA A 194 -3.06 -12.26 16.28
CA ALA A 194 -3.81 -13.52 16.42
C ALA A 194 -3.18 -14.69 15.66
N SER A 195 -2.42 -14.45 14.60
CA SER A 195 -1.76 -15.48 13.81
C SER A 195 -0.45 -15.91 14.48
N SER A 196 -0.27 -17.21 14.74
CA SER A 196 0.96 -17.75 15.36
C SER A 196 2.20 -17.66 14.46
N GLY A 197 2.01 -17.76 13.13
CA GLY A 197 3.10 -17.83 12.15
C GLY A 197 3.27 -16.56 11.31
N HIS A 198 2.67 -15.42 11.69
CA HIS A 198 2.77 -14.22 10.87
C HIS A 198 4.14 -13.55 11.05
N VAL A 199 4.87 -13.32 9.94
CA VAL A 199 6.24 -12.76 9.91
C VAL A 199 6.36 -11.45 10.69
N LEU A 200 5.36 -10.55 10.58
CA LEU A 200 5.38 -9.27 11.28
C LEU A 200 5.01 -9.35 12.77
N LYS A 201 4.73 -10.52 13.32
CA LYS A 201 4.35 -10.64 14.73
C LYS A 201 5.50 -10.28 15.68
N SER A 202 6.73 -10.58 15.30
CA SER A 202 7.95 -10.25 16.04
C SER A 202 8.17 -8.74 16.24
N GLU A 203 7.58 -7.91 15.35
CA GLU A 203 7.67 -6.46 15.45
C GLU A 203 6.81 -5.86 16.58
N PHE A 204 5.89 -6.65 17.14
CA PHE A 204 5.00 -6.24 18.23
C PHE A 204 5.48 -6.79 19.57
N SER A 205 6.64 -6.34 20.03
CA SER A 205 7.18 -6.74 21.34
C SER A 205 6.47 -5.99 22.49
N VAL A 206 6.12 -6.72 23.54
CA VAL A 206 5.47 -6.14 24.73
C VAL A 206 6.53 -5.58 25.68
N LEU A 207 6.28 -4.42 26.28
CA LEU A 207 7.15 -3.85 27.32
C LEU A 207 7.18 -4.74 28.57
N PRO A 208 8.23 -4.66 29.40
CA PRO A 208 8.34 -5.47 30.63
C PRO A 208 7.12 -5.32 31.56
N SER A 209 6.39 -4.20 31.49
CA SER A 209 5.16 -4.00 32.26
C SER A 209 3.98 -4.90 31.82
N GLY A 210 4.08 -5.57 30.68
CA GLY A 210 3.02 -6.41 30.12
C GLY A 210 1.80 -5.67 29.56
N ARG A 211 1.76 -4.32 29.66
CA ARG A 211 0.55 -3.53 29.37
C ARG A 211 0.58 -2.82 28.02
N ARG A 212 1.75 -2.55 27.47
CA ARG A 212 1.93 -1.78 26.24
C ARG A 212 2.95 -2.41 25.33
N TYR A 213 2.83 -2.16 24.03
CA TYR A 213 3.82 -2.56 23.03
C TYR A 213 4.98 -1.57 22.98
N ALA A 214 6.19 -2.06 22.76
CA ALA A 214 7.38 -1.24 22.58
C ALA A 214 7.33 -0.51 21.24
N LEU A 215 7.45 0.81 21.27
CA LEU A 215 7.51 1.61 20.04
C LEU A 215 8.94 1.55 19.48
N PRO A 216 9.14 1.14 18.21
CA PRO A 216 10.47 1.11 17.61
C PRO A 216 11.04 2.52 17.49
N ALA A 217 12.37 2.65 17.61
CA ALA A 217 13.07 3.91 17.42
C ALA A 217 12.96 4.35 15.94
N CYS A 218 12.24 5.44 15.70
CA CYS A 218 12.00 5.96 14.36
C CYS A 218 12.91 7.16 14.08
N ARG A 219 13.91 7.00 13.21
CA ARG A 219 14.83 8.07 12.82
C ARG A 219 14.26 9.03 11.79
N THR A 220 13.24 8.63 11.03
CA THR A 220 12.62 9.45 9.97
C THR A 220 11.12 9.56 10.17
N ASN A 221 10.53 10.66 9.69
CA ASN A 221 9.08 10.85 9.69
C ASN A 221 8.35 9.77 8.90
N ARG A 222 8.94 9.26 7.82
CA ARG A 222 8.37 8.18 7.02
C ARG A 222 8.27 6.89 7.84
N HIS A 223 9.37 6.49 8.48
CA HIS A 223 9.36 5.31 9.36
C HIS A 223 8.35 5.49 10.49
N SER A 224 8.35 6.66 11.15
CA SER A 224 7.38 6.96 12.22
C SER A 224 5.91 6.85 11.78
N LYS A 225 5.60 7.14 10.52
CA LYS A 225 4.25 7.07 9.94
C LYS A 225 3.95 5.73 9.27
N SER A 226 4.89 4.79 9.20
CA SER A 226 4.66 3.48 8.63
C SER A 226 3.71 2.63 9.48
N PHE A 227 3.30 1.47 8.94
CA PHE A 227 2.26 0.63 9.55
C PHE A 227 2.57 0.22 10.99
N ILE A 228 3.75 -0.37 11.26
CA ILE A 228 4.10 -0.90 12.58
C ILE A 228 4.09 0.18 13.68
N PRO A 229 4.84 1.32 13.55
CA PRO A 229 4.78 2.36 14.57
C PRO A 229 3.39 2.97 14.74
N SER A 230 2.62 3.09 13.66
CA SER A 230 1.25 3.61 13.72
C SER A 230 0.30 2.63 14.43
N ALA A 231 0.41 1.34 14.15
CA ALA A 231 -0.35 0.30 14.82
C ALA A 231 -0.05 0.25 16.33
N ILE A 232 1.23 0.30 16.71
CA ILE A 232 1.64 0.29 18.12
C ILE A 232 1.09 1.50 18.86
N ARG A 233 1.14 2.72 18.26
CA ARG A 233 0.54 3.91 18.89
C ARG A 233 -0.95 3.75 19.11
N LEU A 234 -1.66 3.22 18.12
CA LEU A 234 -3.11 3.00 18.21
C LEU A 234 -3.48 1.91 19.23
N LEU A 235 -2.71 0.82 19.30
CA LEU A 235 -2.92 -0.24 20.29
C LEU A 235 -2.57 0.19 21.71
N ASN A 236 -1.65 1.15 21.88
CA ASN A 236 -1.27 1.70 23.17
C ASN A 236 -2.17 2.88 23.61
N ALA A 237 -3.01 3.40 22.71
CA ALA A 237 -3.98 4.44 23.07
C ALA A 237 -5.01 3.90 24.09
N PRO A 238 -5.43 4.74 25.06
CA PRO A 238 -6.39 4.35 26.09
C PRO A 238 -7.80 4.04 25.52
#